data_0535f0710eb9a58ec03eab0356df90e5
#
_entry.id   0535f0710eb9a58ec03eab0356df90e5
#
_cell.length_a   1.000
_cell.length_b   1.000
_cell.length_c   1.000
_cell.angle_alpha   90.00
_cell.angle_beta   90.00
_cell.angle_gamma   90.00
#
_symmetry.space_group_name_H-M   'P 1'
#
loop_
_entity.id
_entity.type
_entity.pdbx_description
1 polymer ?
#
loop_
_entity_poly.entity_id
_entity_poly.type
_entity_poly.pdbx_seq_one_letter_code
_entity_poly.pdbx_strand_id
1 'polypeptide(L)'
;MPTFNQLVRKGRQTIEKKSTAPALLKGYNSLNKKATETSSPQKRGVCTAVRTATPKKPNSALRKIARVRLSNGIEVTSYIPGEGHNLQEHSVVLIRGGRVKDLPGTRYHIVRGTLDTAGVAKRRQARSKYGAKRPKAAKAKK
;
A
#
# COMPACT_ATOMS: atom_id res chain seq x y z
N MET A 1 -39.64 9.95 16.37
CA MET A 1 -39.93 9.01 15.28
C MET A 1 -40.38 9.77 14.06
N PRO A 2 -39.74 9.54 12.90
CA PRO A 2 -40.18 10.26 11.69
C PRO A 2 -41.48 9.69 11.17
N THR A 3 -42.28 10.55 10.56
CA THR A 3 -43.52 10.13 9.94
C THR A 3 -43.23 9.56 8.54
N PHE A 4 -44.24 8.88 7.96
CA PHE A 4 -44.03 8.37 6.61
C PHE A 4 -43.78 9.48 5.60
N ASN A 5 -44.45 10.63 5.76
CA ASN A 5 -44.21 11.74 4.85
C ASN A 5 -42.78 12.30 4.97
N GLN A 6 -42.23 12.32 6.18
CA GLN A 6 -40.88 12.75 6.36
C GLN A 6 -39.86 11.79 5.72
N LEU A 7 -40.14 10.50 5.77
CA LEU A 7 -39.29 9.51 5.13
C LEU A 7 -39.38 9.58 3.60
N VAL A 8 -40.50 9.97 3.06
CA VAL A 8 -40.65 10.14 1.61
C VAL A 8 -39.86 11.36 1.14
N ARG A 9 -39.93 12.46 1.90
CA ARG A 9 -39.19 13.69 1.52
C ARG A 9 -37.71 13.59 1.77
N LYS A 10 -37.32 13.10 2.92
CA LYS A 10 -35.91 13.04 3.34
C LYS A 10 -35.59 11.64 3.81
N GLY A 11 -35.83 10.67 2.94
CA GLY A 11 -35.60 9.29 3.29
C GLY A 11 -34.17 9.04 3.75
N ARG A 12 -34.01 7.96 4.50
CA ARG A 12 -32.69 7.55 4.95
C ARG A 12 -31.89 7.10 3.74
N GLN A 13 -30.66 7.56 3.68
CA GLN A 13 -29.75 7.17 2.61
C GLN A 13 -28.70 6.23 3.17
N THR A 14 -28.32 5.26 2.38
CA THR A 14 -27.23 4.38 2.78
C THR A 14 -25.94 5.16 2.76
N ILE A 15 -25.11 4.89 3.75
CA ILE A 15 -23.82 5.55 3.82
C ILE A 15 -22.91 4.94 2.77
N GLU A 16 -22.33 5.78 1.93
CA GLU A 16 -21.37 5.30 0.95
C GLU A 16 -20.07 4.97 1.65
N LYS A 17 -19.54 3.80 1.35
CA LYS A 17 -18.28 3.38 1.93
C LYS A 17 -17.15 3.91 1.10
N LYS A 18 -16.38 4.82 1.66
CA LYS A 18 -15.24 5.40 0.96
C LYS A 18 -14.02 4.51 1.11
N SER A 19 -13.15 4.57 0.12
CA SER A 19 -11.90 3.84 0.19
C SER A 19 -11.02 4.38 1.31
N THR A 20 -10.33 3.48 2.01
CA THR A 20 -9.35 3.88 3.03
C THR A 20 -8.00 4.19 2.39
N ALA A 21 -7.87 4.06 1.08
CA ALA A 21 -6.63 4.35 0.36
C ALA A 21 -6.85 5.48 -0.65
N PRO A 22 -7.07 6.73 -0.19
CA PRO A 22 -7.41 7.82 -1.10
C PRO A 22 -6.34 8.15 -2.13
N ALA A 23 -5.08 7.89 -1.85
CA ALA A 23 -4.02 8.18 -2.80
C ALA A 23 -4.10 7.31 -4.05
N LEU A 24 -4.78 6.17 -3.98
CA LEU A 24 -4.94 5.28 -5.13
C LEU A 24 -6.13 5.67 -6.00
N LEU A 25 -6.95 6.63 -5.56
CA LEU A 25 -8.12 7.06 -6.31
C LEU A 25 -7.85 8.23 -7.24
N LYS A 26 -6.67 8.80 -7.20
CA LYS A 26 -6.35 9.98 -8.00
C LYS A 26 -5.19 9.72 -8.94
N GLY A 27 -5.25 10.32 -10.10
CA GLY A 27 -4.18 10.28 -11.07
C GLY A 27 -3.94 11.66 -11.64
N TYR A 28 -3.02 11.76 -12.58
CA TYR A 28 -2.70 13.03 -13.19
C TYR A 28 -2.44 12.84 -14.67
N ASN A 29 -3.12 13.62 -15.48
CA ASN A 29 -2.89 13.59 -16.92
C ASN A 29 -1.86 14.66 -17.27
N SER A 30 -0.63 14.24 -17.54
CA SER A 30 0.45 15.17 -17.82
C SER A 30 0.28 15.90 -19.15
N LEU A 31 -0.41 15.30 -20.11
CA LEU A 31 -0.64 15.97 -21.39
C LEU A 31 -1.59 17.15 -21.26
N ASN A 32 -2.65 16.97 -20.50
CA ASN A 32 -3.63 18.04 -20.26
C ASN A 32 -3.34 18.81 -18.99
N LYS A 33 -2.33 18.41 -18.21
CA LYS A 33 -1.95 19.03 -16.95
C LYS A 33 -3.13 19.14 -15.97
N LYS A 34 -3.96 18.12 -15.93
CA LYS A 34 -5.12 18.08 -15.05
C LYS A 34 -5.08 16.85 -14.18
N ALA A 35 -5.62 16.97 -12.96
CA ALA A 35 -5.80 15.81 -12.10
C ALA A 35 -6.94 14.96 -12.65
N THR A 36 -6.83 13.65 -12.52
CA THR A 36 -7.87 12.73 -12.93
C THR A 36 -8.34 11.92 -11.74
N GLU A 37 -9.58 11.43 -11.81
CA GLU A 37 -10.11 10.57 -10.76
C GLU A 37 -10.14 9.15 -11.30
N THR A 38 -9.01 8.47 -11.19
CA THR A 38 -8.88 7.11 -11.68
C THR A 38 -8.56 6.19 -10.52
N SER A 39 -9.46 5.24 -10.26
CA SER A 39 -9.19 4.25 -9.23
C SER A 39 -8.22 3.22 -9.76
N SER A 40 -7.20 2.93 -9.00
CA SER A 40 -6.22 1.91 -9.35
C SER A 40 -5.96 1.02 -8.14
N PRO A 41 -5.79 -0.29 -8.34
CA PRO A 41 -5.47 -1.14 -7.21
C PRO A 41 -4.04 -0.92 -6.71
N GLN A 42 -3.17 -0.37 -7.54
CA GLN A 42 -1.76 -0.16 -7.22
C GLN A 42 -1.25 1.09 -7.90
N LYS A 43 -0.20 1.67 -7.34
CA LYS A 43 0.47 2.83 -7.91
C LYS A 43 1.97 2.68 -7.75
N ARG A 44 2.71 3.12 -8.74
CA ARG A 44 4.16 3.16 -8.66
C ARG A 44 4.58 4.43 -7.95
N GLY A 45 5.66 4.34 -7.19
CA GLY A 45 6.23 5.49 -6.52
C GLY A 45 7.70 5.33 -6.29
N VAL A 46 8.32 6.38 -5.78
CA VAL A 46 9.75 6.41 -5.47
C VAL A 46 9.91 6.64 -3.97
N CYS A 47 10.73 5.84 -3.33
CA CYS A 47 10.98 6.01 -1.90
C CYS A 47 11.73 7.31 -1.64
N THR A 48 11.18 8.16 -0.77
CA THR A 48 11.85 9.39 -0.36
C THR A 48 12.61 9.20 0.95
N ALA A 49 12.20 8.24 1.77
CA ALA A 49 12.89 7.88 2.99
C ALA A 49 12.50 6.46 3.38
N VAL A 50 13.43 5.72 3.94
CA VAL A 50 13.16 4.37 4.46
C VAL A 50 13.53 4.39 5.93
N ARG A 51 12.56 4.05 6.78
CA ARG A 51 12.72 4.17 8.23
C ARG A 51 12.07 3.00 8.95
N THR A 52 12.18 3.01 10.26
CA THR A 52 11.43 2.10 11.11
C THR A 52 10.48 2.92 11.97
N ALA A 53 9.42 2.28 12.42
CA ALA A 53 8.45 2.93 13.29
C ALA A 53 8.03 1.95 14.38
N THR A 54 7.75 2.49 15.57
CA THR A 54 7.22 1.66 16.64
C THR A 54 5.71 1.52 16.48
N PRO A 55 5.14 0.34 16.74
CA PRO A 55 3.70 0.17 16.64
C PRO A 55 2.98 0.79 17.84
N LYS A 56 1.65 0.82 17.78
CA LYS A 56 0.86 1.28 18.90
C LYS A 56 0.97 0.31 20.06
N LYS A 57 0.77 0.80 21.28
CA LYS A 57 0.62 -0.07 22.41
C LYS A 57 -0.55 -1.03 22.23
N PRO A 58 -0.49 -2.25 22.70
CA PRO A 58 0.55 -2.81 23.57
C PRO A 58 1.70 -3.49 22.84
N ASN A 59 1.79 -3.33 21.52
CA ASN A 59 2.82 -4.01 20.76
C ASN A 59 4.14 -3.24 20.80
N SER A 60 5.22 -3.95 20.60
CA SER A 60 6.56 -3.37 20.57
C SER A 60 7.39 -4.06 19.50
N ALA A 61 8.00 -3.30 18.64
CA ALA A 61 8.86 -3.81 17.57
C ALA A 61 9.44 -2.63 16.80
N LEU A 62 10.27 -2.91 15.82
CA LEU A 62 10.69 -1.90 14.86
C LEU A 62 10.11 -2.30 13.51
N ARG A 63 8.99 -1.68 13.16
CA ARG A 63 8.32 -1.95 11.89
C ARG A 63 9.00 -1.18 10.78
N LYS A 64 9.26 -1.83 9.66
CA LYS A 64 9.93 -1.19 8.53
C LYS A 64 8.90 -0.45 7.68
N ILE A 65 9.11 0.83 7.48
CA ILE A 65 8.23 1.66 6.67
C ILE A 65 9.04 2.49 5.69
N ALA A 66 8.37 3.03 4.69
CA ALA A 66 8.98 3.91 3.73
C ALA A 66 8.03 5.05 3.39
N ARG A 67 8.58 6.22 3.24
CA ARG A 67 7.83 7.34 2.67
C ARG A 67 7.98 7.24 1.17
N VAL A 68 6.88 7.21 0.45
CA VAL A 68 6.89 6.99 -0.99
C VAL A 68 6.12 8.11 -1.68
N ARG A 69 6.74 8.71 -2.68
CA ARG A 69 6.06 9.70 -3.50
C ARG A 69 5.49 8.98 -4.71
N LEU A 70 4.19 8.96 -4.84
CA LEU A 70 3.53 8.25 -5.90
C LEU A 70 3.58 9.00 -7.23
N SER A 71 3.28 8.30 -8.30
CA SER A 71 3.29 8.90 -9.64
C SER A 71 2.29 10.04 -9.79
N ASN A 72 1.27 10.10 -8.96
CA ASN A 72 0.31 11.20 -8.98
C ASN A 72 0.73 12.39 -8.10
N GLY A 73 1.93 12.37 -7.56
CA GLY A 73 2.46 13.46 -6.75
C GLY A 73 2.16 13.37 -5.25
N ILE A 74 1.34 12.42 -4.82
CA ILE A 74 0.98 12.26 -3.42
C ILE A 74 2.06 11.47 -2.70
N GLU A 75 2.47 11.95 -1.52
CA GLU A 75 3.45 11.25 -0.70
C GLU A 75 2.75 10.51 0.42
N VAL A 76 3.05 9.24 0.57
CA VAL A 76 2.39 8.39 1.56
C VAL A 76 3.40 7.55 2.33
N THR A 77 3.00 7.09 3.51
CA THR A 77 3.79 6.16 4.30
C THR A 77 3.29 4.75 4.03
N SER A 78 4.19 3.87 3.66
CA SER A 78 3.85 2.50 3.29
C SER A 78 4.64 1.50 4.12
N TYR A 79 4.02 0.38 4.44
CA TYR A 79 4.66 -0.68 5.20
C TYR A 79 5.43 -1.61 4.25
N ILE A 80 6.62 -2.01 4.67
CA ILE A 80 7.42 -2.98 3.92
C ILE A 80 7.20 -4.35 4.54
N PRO A 81 6.42 -5.24 3.92
CA PRO A 81 6.12 -6.54 4.53
C PRO A 81 7.28 -7.52 4.43
N GLY A 82 7.29 -8.49 5.32
CA GLY A 82 8.28 -9.56 5.32
C GLY A 82 9.52 -9.23 6.12
N GLU A 83 10.43 -10.19 6.21
CA GLU A 83 11.68 -10.01 6.91
C GLU A 83 12.74 -9.49 5.97
N GLY A 84 13.33 -8.35 6.31
CA GLY A 84 14.41 -7.77 5.54
C GLY A 84 13.95 -7.17 4.22
N HIS A 85 14.72 -6.26 3.70
CA HIS A 85 14.44 -5.64 2.42
C HIS A 85 15.72 -5.02 1.87
N ASN A 86 15.69 -4.70 0.58
CA ASN A 86 16.82 -4.03 -0.05
C ASN A 86 16.49 -2.60 -0.47
N LEU A 87 15.44 -2.03 0.11
CA LEU A 87 15.00 -0.70 -0.26
C LEU A 87 15.86 0.38 0.35
N GLN A 88 16.03 1.45 -0.37
CA GLN A 88 16.75 2.61 0.09
C GLN A 88 16.14 3.83 -0.58
N GLU A 89 16.63 5.01 -0.24
CA GLU A 89 16.16 6.23 -0.84
C GLU A 89 16.28 6.15 -2.36
N HIS A 90 15.28 6.64 -3.07
CA HIS A 90 15.19 6.63 -4.54
C HIS A 90 14.88 5.26 -5.16
N SER A 91 14.59 4.24 -4.36
CA SER A 91 14.11 2.98 -4.91
C SER A 91 12.71 3.13 -5.49
N VAL A 92 12.48 2.51 -6.64
CA VAL A 92 11.15 2.53 -7.27
C VAL A 92 10.34 1.34 -6.75
N VAL A 93 9.15 1.61 -6.26
CA VAL A 93 8.31 0.57 -5.64
C VAL A 93 6.89 0.64 -6.16
N LEU A 94 6.16 -0.46 -5.98
CA LEU A 94 4.75 -0.52 -6.29
C LEU A 94 3.98 -0.60 -4.97
N ILE A 95 2.97 0.24 -4.83
CA ILE A 95 2.20 0.37 -3.61
C ILE A 95 0.78 -0.14 -3.82
N ARG A 96 0.26 -0.88 -2.87
CA ARG A 96 -1.15 -1.30 -2.86
C ARG A 96 -1.84 -0.80 -1.61
N GLY A 97 -3.16 -0.82 -1.61
CA GLY A 97 -3.93 -0.47 -0.43
C GLY A 97 -3.82 -1.53 0.66
N GLY A 98 -4.27 -1.19 1.83
CA GLY A 98 -4.22 -2.05 2.99
C GLY A 98 -3.48 -1.37 4.13
N ARG A 99 -4.19 -1.06 5.20
CA ARG A 99 -3.55 -0.38 6.32
C ARG A 99 -2.89 -1.37 7.27
N VAL A 100 -1.95 -0.86 8.03
CA VAL A 100 -1.33 -1.62 9.11
C VAL A 100 -1.97 -1.12 10.41
N LYS A 101 -2.65 -2.01 11.11
CA LYS A 101 -3.38 -1.64 12.32
C LYS A 101 -2.45 -1.13 13.41
N ASP A 102 -1.25 -1.68 13.51
CA ASP A 102 -0.27 -1.31 14.52
C ASP A 102 0.40 0.03 14.26
N LEU A 103 0.34 0.52 13.05
CA LEU A 103 1.06 1.74 12.66
C LEU A 103 0.06 2.82 12.25
N PRO A 104 -0.12 3.86 13.07
CA PRO A 104 -1.05 4.93 12.72
C PRO A 104 -0.57 5.67 11.47
N GLY A 105 -1.51 5.97 10.59
CA GLY A 105 -1.20 6.70 9.36
C GLY A 105 -0.61 5.87 8.24
N THR A 106 -0.37 4.59 8.46
CA THR A 106 0.17 3.70 7.41
C THR A 106 -0.98 2.96 6.77
N ARG A 107 -1.41 3.43 5.60
CA ARG A 107 -2.58 2.89 4.89
C ARG A 107 -2.22 2.05 3.67
N TYR A 108 -0.96 1.84 3.42
CA TYR A 108 -0.50 1.21 2.19
C TYR A 108 0.59 0.19 2.48
N HIS A 109 0.76 -0.73 1.56
CA HIS A 109 1.83 -1.73 1.63
C HIS A 109 2.65 -1.66 0.36
N ILE A 110 3.94 -1.92 0.46
CA ILE A 110 4.80 -2.07 -0.71
C ILE A 110 4.68 -3.52 -1.18
N VAL A 111 4.51 -3.72 -2.48
CA VAL A 111 4.39 -5.07 -3.05
C VAL A 111 5.80 -5.64 -3.23
N ARG A 112 6.07 -6.76 -2.57
CA ARG A 112 7.39 -7.40 -2.63
C ARG A 112 7.55 -8.15 -3.95
N GLY A 113 8.75 -8.12 -4.49
CA GLY A 113 9.08 -8.85 -5.71
C GLY A 113 8.80 -8.10 -7.00
N THR A 114 8.48 -6.80 -6.92
CA THR A 114 8.22 -5.97 -8.10
C THR A 114 9.16 -4.78 -8.12
N LEU A 115 9.44 -4.29 -9.31
CA LEU A 115 10.29 -3.12 -9.51
C LEU A 115 11.61 -3.28 -8.74
N ASP A 116 11.96 -2.31 -7.90
CA ASP A 116 13.22 -2.37 -7.15
C ASP A 116 13.11 -3.15 -5.84
N THR A 117 11.93 -3.66 -5.50
CA THR A 117 11.74 -4.39 -4.26
C THR A 117 12.00 -5.87 -4.48
N ALA A 118 13.00 -6.42 -3.83
CA ALA A 118 13.24 -7.85 -3.91
C ALA A 118 12.22 -8.61 -3.07
N GLY A 119 11.96 -9.85 -3.42
CA GLY A 119 11.12 -10.70 -2.59
C GLY A 119 11.83 -11.09 -1.30
N VAL A 120 11.09 -11.68 -0.38
CA VAL A 120 11.66 -12.11 0.90
C VAL A 120 12.56 -13.30 0.65
N ALA A 121 13.82 -13.21 1.07
CA ALA A 121 14.80 -14.28 0.88
C ALA A 121 14.41 -15.51 1.68
N LYS A 122 14.62 -16.68 1.10
CA LYS A 122 14.38 -17.97 1.77
C LYS A 122 12.93 -18.22 2.19
N ARG A 123 12.01 -17.44 1.70
CA ARG A 123 10.59 -17.64 2.01
C ARG A 123 10.05 -18.82 1.21
N ARG A 124 9.38 -19.77 1.87
CA ARG A 124 8.85 -20.95 1.21
C ARG A 124 7.33 -21.06 1.28
N GLN A 125 6.70 -20.48 2.30
CA GLN A 125 5.25 -20.50 2.43
C GLN A 125 4.69 -19.13 2.10
N ALA A 126 3.51 -19.11 1.52
CA ALA A 126 2.85 -17.87 1.10
C ALA A 126 3.75 -16.98 0.24
N ARG A 127 4.47 -17.61 -0.68
CA ARG A 127 5.44 -16.89 -1.51
C ARG A 127 4.82 -15.77 -2.33
N SER A 128 3.59 -15.95 -2.78
CA SER A 128 2.93 -14.91 -3.58
C SER A 128 2.71 -13.63 -2.82
N LYS A 129 2.56 -13.69 -1.50
CA LYS A 129 2.35 -12.49 -0.70
C LYS A 129 3.64 -11.73 -0.46
N TYR A 130 4.78 -12.39 -0.56
CA TYR A 130 6.07 -11.79 -0.24
C TYR A 130 7.02 -11.75 -1.44
N GLY A 131 6.51 -12.02 -2.61
CA GLY A 131 7.31 -11.89 -3.83
C GLY A 131 8.45 -12.88 -3.97
N ALA A 132 8.36 -14.03 -3.29
CA ALA A 132 9.41 -15.02 -3.36
C ALA A 132 9.18 -15.97 -4.53
N LYS A 133 10.26 -16.30 -5.21
CA LYS A 133 10.18 -17.23 -6.34
C LYS A 133 10.08 -18.66 -5.85
N ARG A 134 9.52 -19.52 -6.69
CA ARG A 134 9.43 -20.93 -6.37
C ARG A 134 10.85 -21.51 -6.21
N PRO A 135 11.12 -22.28 -5.13
CA PRO A 135 12.42 -22.89 -5.00
C PRO A 135 12.68 -23.85 -6.16
N LYS A 136 13.87 -23.78 -6.72
CA LYS A 136 14.23 -24.68 -7.80
C LYS A 136 14.50 -26.08 -7.24
N ALA A 137 14.21 -27.11 -8.03
CA ALA A 137 14.54 -28.43 -7.65
C ALA A 137 16.06 -28.58 -7.50
N ALA A 138 16.49 -29.52 -6.65
CA ALA A 138 17.88 -29.63 -6.32
C ALA A 138 18.77 -29.71 -7.53
N LYS A 139 18.36 -30.46 -8.56
CA LYS A 139 19.20 -30.54 -9.66
C LYS A 139 19.04 -29.37 -10.54
N ALA A 140 18.00 -28.65 -10.46
CA ALA A 140 17.86 -27.51 -11.31
C ALA A 140 18.87 -26.46 -11.01
N LYS A 141 19.50 -26.55 -9.86
CA LYS A 141 20.43 -25.61 -9.56
C LYS A 141 21.65 -25.88 -10.28
N LYS A 142 22.08 -26.60 -10.79
CA LYS A 142 23.28 -26.63 -11.48
C LYS A 142 23.78 -25.43 -12.04
#